data_0b143b6226076913d3f16607f1f67b58
#
_entry.id   0b143b6226076913d3f16607f1f67b58
#
_cell.length_a   1.000
_cell.length_b   1.000
_cell.length_c   1.000
_cell.angle_alpha   90.00
_cell.angle_beta   90.00
_cell.angle_gamma   90.00
#
_symmetry.space_group_name_H-M   'P 1'
#
loop_
_entity.id
_entity.type
_entity.pdbx_description
1 polymer ?
#
loop_
_entity_poly.entity_id
_entity_poly.type
_entity_poly.pdbx_seq_one_letter_code
_entity_poly.pdbx_strand_id
1 'polypeptide(L)'
;YELTGLENPNSVSQLKSWLEERGIPMDTLGKKDVAQMITELDKNGVDAEALDMLKLRLQMAKSSVKKYQAAERCVCSDGRARGLFQFYGASRTGRYSGRNIQLQNLPQNHISTLDEARTLVKMGCFDMVESIYGNTPDVLSQLIRTMLIPKDGCEFIVADFSAIEARVLAWEAEEQWVLDAFQNGEDLYCATASQMFHVPVVKHGINGDLRQKGKIATLACGYGGSSGALISMGALQMGLHEEELPEIIDSWREANPKIVQYWWDTEKAAMTVYKTGERQEVGKIAFEFYSGTLWMVLPSGRRLAYLKPRQQPNRFGRMSLTYEGVGQNHKWSRQETYSGRLVENATQAIARDILAEAMARI
;
A
#
# COMPACT_ATOMS: atom_id res chain seq x y z
N TYR A 1 10.81 29.97 12.51
CA TYR A 1 10.97 31.44 12.57
C TYR A 1 12.45 31.82 12.51
N GLU A 2 13.30 31.31 13.36
CA GLU A 2 14.72 31.69 13.48
C GLU A 2 15.51 31.49 12.16
N LEU A 3 15.25 30.40 11.45
CA LEU A 3 15.93 30.09 10.19
C LEU A 3 15.39 30.85 8.97
N THR A 4 14.11 31.10 8.92
CA THR A 4 13.48 31.62 7.69
C THR A 4 12.95 33.04 7.81
N GLY A 5 12.71 33.54 9.02
CA GLY A 5 12.04 34.83 9.28
C GLY A 5 10.59 34.89 8.79
N LEU A 6 10.02 33.78 8.32
CA LEU A 6 8.67 33.74 7.75
C LEU A 6 7.60 33.88 8.83
N GLU A 7 6.55 34.59 8.53
CA GLU A 7 5.38 34.73 9.42
C GLU A 7 4.73 33.37 9.69
N ASN A 8 4.63 32.52 8.68
CA ASN A 8 4.14 31.15 8.81
C ASN A 8 5.08 30.15 8.12
N PRO A 9 6.03 29.55 8.85
CA PRO A 9 6.98 28.58 8.28
C PRO A 9 6.32 27.27 7.84
N ASN A 10 5.02 27.04 8.12
CA ASN A 10 4.26 25.92 7.60
C ASN A 10 3.55 26.22 6.26
N SER A 11 3.50 27.48 5.84
CA SER A 11 2.90 27.88 4.58
C SER A 11 3.75 27.40 3.39
N VAL A 12 3.16 26.56 2.56
CA VAL A 12 3.81 26.04 1.35
C VAL A 12 4.19 27.18 0.40
N SER A 13 3.32 28.19 0.25
CA SER A 13 3.58 29.33 -0.64
C SER A 13 4.73 30.20 -0.12
N GLN A 14 4.74 30.57 1.16
CA GLN A 14 5.82 31.37 1.73
C GLN A 14 7.18 30.65 1.68
N LEU A 15 7.20 29.35 1.97
CA LEU A 15 8.42 28.56 1.87
C LEU A 15 8.94 28.43 0.44
N LYS A 16 8.06 28.30 -0.54
CA LYS A 16 8.46 28.28 -1.96
C LYS A 16 9.10 29.60 -2.38
N SER A 17 8.47 30.74 -2.06
CA SER A 17 9.02 32.06 -2.36
C SER A 17 10.39 32.26 -1.70
N TRP A 18 10.52 31.84 -0.42
CA TRP A 18 11.78 31.94 0.32
C TRP A 18 12.91 31.09 -0.30
N LEU A 19 12.59 29.87 -0.82
CA LEU A 19 13.53 29.03 -1.55
C LEU A 19 13.88 29.59 -2.93
N GLU A 20 12.90 30.14 -3.65
CA GLU A 20 13.09 30.75 -4.96
C GLU A 20 13.99 31.98 -4.88
N GLU A 21 13.86 32.84 -3.87
CA GLU A 21 14.75 34.00 -3.58
C GLU A 21 16.21 33.57 -3.33
N ARG A 22 16.43 32.31 -2.89
CA ARG A 22 17.75 31.70 -2.67
C ARG A 22 18.27 30.89 -3.87
N GLY A 23 17.55 30.96 -5.01
CA GLY A 23 17.94 30.25 -6.23
C GLY A 23 17.65 28.76 -6.19
N ILE A 24 16.74 28.29 -5.29
CA ILE A 24 16.32 26.90 -5.11
C ILE A 24 14.83 26.78 -5.45
N PRO A 25 14.42 26.92 -6.72
CA PRO A 25 13.02 26.83 -7.10
C PRO A 25 12.50 25.38 -6.93
N MET A 26 11.34 25.23 -6.32
CA MET A 26 10.69 23.94 -6.15
C MET A 26 9.22 24.00 -6.58
N ASP A 27 8.81 23.10 -7.47
CA ASP A 27 7.41 23.02 -7.92
C ASP A 27 6.49 22.52 -6.81
N THR A 28 6.97 21.60 -6.00
CA THR A 28 6.24 21.08 -4.84
C THR A 28 7.16 20.93 -3.61
N LEU A 29 6.56 21.01 -2.41
CA LEU A 29 7.23 20.67 -1.16
C LEU A 29 6.79 19.30 -0.66
N GLY A 30 6.51 18.37 -1.57
CA GLY A 30 6.21 16.98 -1.29
C GLY A 30 7.41 16.23 -0.69
N LYS A 31 7.14 15.16 0.07
CA LYS A 31 8.20 14.40 0.75
C LYS A 31 9.31 13.93 -0.17
N LYS A 32 8.96 13.49 -1.40
CA LYS A 32 9.94 13.01 -2.39
C LYS A 32 10.81 14.13 -2.92
N ASP A 33 10.19 15.24 -3.31
CA ASP A 33 10.86 16.38 -3.90
C ASP A 33 11.79 17.06 -2.89
N VAL A 34 11.33 17.20 -1.65
CA VAL A 34 12.16 17.72 -0.54
C VAL A 34 13.35 16.78 -0.26
N ALA A 35 13.14 15.46 -0.23
CA ALA A 35 14.24 14.52 0.02
C ALA A 35 15.28 14.53 -1.13
N GLN A 36 14.82 14.66 -2.37
CA GLN A 36 15.70 14.80 -3.52
C GLN A 36 16.51 16.11 -3.44
N MET A 37 15.87 17.24 -3.18
CA MET A 37 16.52 18.53 -3.05
C MET A 37 17.56 18.55 -1.91
N ILE A 38 17.25 17.93 -0.76
CA ILE A 38 18.23 17.74 0.33
C ILE A 38 19.48 17.02 -0.19
N THR A 39 19.30 15.95 -0.96
CA THR A 39 20.44 15.18 -1.51
C THR A 39 21.27 16.01 -2.50
N GLU A 40 20.63 16.84 -3.30
CA GLU A 40 21.30 17.73 -4.25
C GLU A 40 22.07 18.85 -3.55
N LEU A 41 21.47 19.49 -2.55
CA LEU A 41 22.12 20.55 -1.77
C LEU A 41 23.29 20.03 -0.94
N ASP A 42 23.14 18.84 -0.33
CA ASP A 42 24.20 18.21 0.47
C ASP A 42 25.43 17.86 -0.37
N LYS A 43 25.23 17.44 -1.64
CA LYS A 43 26.33 17.16 -2.58
C LYS A 43 27.02 18.42 -3.08
N ASN A 44 26.28 19.50 -3.27
CA ASN A 44 26.79 20.71 -3.89
C ASN A 44 27.32 21.74 -2.89
N GLY A 45 27.12 21.54 -1.58
CA GLY A 45 27.57 22.42 -0.51
C GLY A 45 26.98 23.85 -0.56
N VAL A 46 25.82 24.01 -1.17
CA VAL A 46 25.14 25.29 -1.39
C VAL A 46 24.07 25.51 -0.33
N ASP A 47 24.07 26.69 0.31
CA ASP A 47 23.07 27.20 1.25
C ASP A 47 22.69 26.26 2.41
N ALA A 48 23.50 26.29 3.48
CA ALA A 48 23.30 25.49 4.70
C ALA A 48 21.94 25.78 5.37
N GLU A 49 21.44 27.03 5.33
CA GLU A 49 20.15 27.39 5.93
C GLU A 49 18.98 26.76 5.18
N ALA A 50 19.05 26.75 3.84
CA ALA A 50 18.04 26.10 3.03
C ALA A 50 18.04 24.58 3.25
N LEU A 51 19.21 23.97 3.36
CA LEU A 51 19.37 22.55 3.69
C LEU A 51 18.75 22.21 5.04
N ASP A 52 19.04 22.99 6.07
CA ASP A 52 18.51 22.78 7.43
C ASP A 52 17.00 23.00 7.47
N MET A 53 16.50 24.03 6.78
CA MET A 53 15.06 24.26 6.66
C MET A 53 14.35 23.11 5.98
N LEU A 54 14.89 22.56 4.88
CA LEU A 54 14.31 21.41 4.20
C LEU A 54 14.36 20.13 5.06
N LYS A 55 15.46 19.92 5.79
CA LYS A 55 15.57 18.82 6.78
C LYS A 55 14.51 18.95 7.87
N LEU A 56 14.34 20.13 8.46
CA LEU A 56 13.30 20.41 9.45
C LEU A 56 11.91 20.24 8.86
N ARG A 57 11.67 20.70 7.64
CA ARG A 57 10.40 20.50 6.95
C ARG A 57 10.06 19.03 6.79
N LEU A 58 11.04 18.21 6.41
CA LEU A 58 10.86 16.77 6.26
C LEU A 58 10.55 16.08 7.59
N GLN A 59 11.20 16.51 8.68
CA GLN A 59 10.93 16.02 10.03
C GLN A 59 9.54 16.41 10.53
N MET A 60 9.15 17.69 10.38
CA MET A 60 7.82 18.19 10.77
C MET A 60 6.69 17.58 9.93
N ALA A 61 6.96 17.18 8.68
CA ALA A 61 6.00 16.53 7.81
C ALA A 61 5.71 15.06 8.22
N LYS A 62 6.40 14.52 9.23
CA LYS A 62 6.10 13.18 9.77
C LYS A 62 4.67 13.15 10.33
N SER A 63 3.72 12.74 9.48
CA SER A 63 2.29 12.62 9.83
C SER A 63 2.04 11.65 10.99
N SER A 64 3.01 10.76 11.28
CA SER A 64 2.92 9.80 12.36
C SER A 64 2.76 10.45 13.74
N VAL A 65 3.46 11.56 14.01
CA VAL A 65 3.34 12.27 15.30
C VAL A 65 1.92 12.83 15.52
N LYS A 66 1.21 13.23 14.45
CA LYS A 66 -0.19 13.68 14.52
C LYS A 66 -1.14 12.57 15.02
N LYS A 67 -0.70 11.32 15.07
CA LYS A 67 -1.47 10.20 15.59
C LYS A 67 -1.71 10.31 17.11
N TYR A 68 -0.82 10.94 17.85
CA TYR A 68 -1.07 11.24 19.28
C TYR A 68 -2.29 12.12 19.46
N GLN A 69 -2.41 13.19 18.67
CA GLN A 69 -3.59 14.07 18.69
C GLN A 69 -4.85 13.32 18.25
N ALA A 70 -4.73 12.44 17.27
CA ALA A 70 -5.85 11.61 16.83
C ALA A 70 -6.27 10.62 17.92
N ALA A 71 -5.31 10.05 18.64
CA ALA A 71 -5.59 9.17 19.78
C ALA A 71 -6.32 9.91 20.90
N GLU A 72 -5.81 11.07 21.32
CA GLU A 72 -6.44 11.92 22.34
C GLU A 72 -7.91 12.24 22.02
N ARG A 73 -8.20 12.58 20.76
CA ARG A 73 -9.58 12.85 20.30
C ARG A 73 -10.48 11.62 20.28
N CYS A 74 -9.92 10.40 20.24
CA CYS A 74 -10.68 9.15 20.17
C CYS A 74 -10.93 8.53 21.54
N VAL A 75 -10.19 8.96 22.57
CA VAL A 75 -10.30 8.41 23.91
C VAL A 75 -11.66 8.83 24.50
N CYS A 76 -12.43 7.84 24.90
CA CYS A 76 -13.69 8.01 25.60
C CYS A 76 -13.44 8.20 27.11
N SER A 77 -14.49 8.58 27.86
CA SER A 77 -14.41 8.83 29.31
C SER A 77 -13.90 7.64 30.14
N ASP A 78 -14.01 6.42 29.59
CA ASP A 78 -13.51 5.17 30.21
C ASP A 78 -12.06 4.82 29.80
N GLY A 79 -11.35 5.73 29.14
CA GLY A 79 -9.96 5.54 28.69
C GLY A 79 -9.81 4.69 27.40
N ARG A 80 -10.90 4.24 26.79
CA ARG A 80 -10.85 3.42 25.59
C ARG A 80 -11.00 4.23 24.32
N ALA A 81 -10.23 3.89 23.29
CA ALA A 81 -10.42 4.41 21.95
C ALA A 81 -11.42 3.55 21.16
N ARG A 82 -12.44 4.19 20.59
CA ARG A 82 -13.51 3.54 19.81
C ARG A 82 -13.66 4.15 18.43
N GLY A 83 -14.39 3.43 17.51
CA GLY A 83 -14.63 3.91 16.17
C GLY A 83 -13.38 3.91 15.28
N LEU A 84 -12.44 3.01 15.55
CA LEU A 84 -11.16 2.94 14.84
C LEU A 84 -11.22 2.23 13.50
N PHE A 85 -12.31 1.49 13.25
CA PHE A 85 -12.53 0.76 12.01
C PHE A 85 -13.94 0.99 11.48
N GLN A 86 -14.04 1.11 10.17
CA GLN A 86 -15.32 1.13 9.46
C GLN A 86 -15.51 -0.21 8.75
N PHE A 87 -16.59 -0.90 9.11
CA PHE A 87 -17.07 -2.05 8.35
C PHE A 87 -17.40 -1.62 6.92
N TYR A 88 -16.98 -2.40 5.94
CA TYR A 88 -17.19 -2.11 4.52
C TYR A 88 -16.70 -0.71 4.10
N GLY A 89 -15.59 -0.24 4.67
CA GLY A 89 -15.08 1.11 4.44
C GLY A 89 -14.51 1.35 3.03
N ALA A 90 -14.00 0.30 2.38
CA ALA A 90 -13.63 0.31 0.97
C ALA A 90 -14.84 -0.11 0.13
N SER A 91 -15.51 0.87 -0.50
CA SER A 91 -16.80 0.68 -1.19
C SER A 91 -16.79 -0.40 -2.28
N ARG A 92 -15.65 -0.62 -2.96
CA ARG A 92 -15.56 -1.60 -4.05
C ARG A 92 -15.45 -3.03 -3.55
N THR A 93 -14.49 -3.29 -2.66
CA THR A 93 -14.13 -4.65 -2.24
C THR A 93 -14.73 -5.05 -0.89
N GLY A 94 -15.23 -4.08 -0.13
CA GLY A 94 -15.78 -4.29 1.21
C GLY A 94 -14.72 -4.45 2.30
N ARG A 95 -13.45 -4.14 2.03
CA ARG A 95 -12.39 -4.17 3.05
C ARG A 95 -12.72 -3.25 4.20
N TYR A 96 -12.32 -3.63 5.41
CA TYR A 96 -12.35 -2.73 6.55
C TYR A 96 -11.44 -1.52 6.30
N SER A 97 -11.88 -0.35 6.71
CA SER A 97 -11.10 0.88 6.59
C SER A 97 -10.77 1.42 7.96
N GLY A 98 -9.50 1.74 8.19
CA GLY A 98 -9.08 2.43 9.42
C GLY A 98 -9.65 3.84 9.48
N ARG A 99 -10.03 4.24 10.69
CA ARG A 99 -10.50 5.59 11.02
C ARG A 99 -9.64 6.17 12.13
N ASN A 100 -9.68 7.48 12.28
CA ASN A 100 -9.00 8.20 13.36
C ASN A 100 -7.50 7.88 13.44
N ILE A 101 -7.10 7.00 14.33
CA ILE A 101 -5.70 6.60 14.53
C ILE A 101 -5.16 5.82 13.32
N GLN A 102 -6.01 5.07 12.61
CA GLN A 102 -5.63 4.17 11.51
C GLN A 102 -4.52 3.20 11.93
N LEU A 103 -4.86 2.26 12.81
CA LEU A 103 -3.94 1.32 13.45
C LEU A 103 -3.04 0.56 12.47
N GLN A 104 -3.58 0.18 11.30
CA GLN A 104 -2.85 -0.53 10.24
C GLN A 104 -1.71 0.29 9.61
N ASN A 105 -1.74 1.61 9.78
CA ASN A 105 -0.74 2.54 9.22
C ASN A 105 0.21 3.11 10.29
N LEU A 106 0.24 2.52 11.49
CA LEU A 106 1.19 2.94 12.51
C LEU A 106 2.60 2.42 12.16
N PRO A 107 3.65 3.23 12.38
CA PRO A 107 5.02 2.83 12.15
C PRO A 107 5.41 1.57 12.94
N GLN A 108 6.35 0.81 12.40
CA GLN A 108 6.98 -0.29 13.13
C GLN A 108 8.04 0.24 14.10
N ASN A 109 8.27 -0.50 15.18
CA ASN A 109 9.31 -0.19 16.15
C ASN A 109 10.62 -0.85 15.72
N HIS A 110 11.70 -0.09 15.75
CA HIS A 110 13.07 -0.55 15.46
C HIS A 110 14.02 -0.24 16.62
N ILE A 111 13.55 0.49 17.64
CA ILE A 111 14.32 0.82 18.85
C ILE A 111 14.38 -0.43 19.72
N SER A 112 15.59 -0.89 20.04
CA SER A 112 15.81 -2.07 20.89
C SER A 112 15.48 -1.82 22.37
N THR A 113 15.65 -0.58 22.84
CA THR A 113 15.40 -0.12 24.22
C THR A 113 14.15 0.76 24.27
N LEU A 114 13.01 0.18 23.85
CA LEU A 114 11.75 0.90 23.67
C LEU A 114 11.18 1.45 24.99
N ASP A 115 11.34 0.73 26.09
CA ASP A 115 10.82 1.11 27.41
C ASP A 115 11.61 2.28 28.01
N GLU A 116 12.93 2.30 27.80
CA GLU A 116 13.82 3.39 28.19
C GLU A 116 13.48 4.66 27.39
N ALA A 117 13.33 4.54 26.07
CA ALA A 117 12.93 5.64 25.22
C ALA A 117 11.57 6.24 25.66
N ARG A 118 10.61 5.38 25.99
CA ARG A 118 9.29 5.79 26.50
C ARG A 118 9.40 6.49 27.84
N THR A 119 10.26 6.02 28.72
CA THR A 119 10.50 6.62 30.06
C THR A 119 11.10 8.01 29.92
N LEU A 120 12.12 8.19 29.09
CA LEU A 120 12.72 9.50 28.84
C LEU A 120 11.72 10.51 28.27
N VAL A 121 10.89 10.07 27.32
CA VAL A 121 9.82 10.91 26.76
C VAL A 121 8.79 11.30 27.83
N LYS A 122 8.36 10.37 28.70
CA LYS A 122 7.45 10.65 29.81
C LYS A 122 8.02 11.64 30.82
N MET A 123 9.33 11.60 31.03
CA MET A 123 10.05 12.54 31.92
C MET A 123 10.31 13.91 31.28
N GLY A 124 10.04 14.06 29.97
CA GLY A 124 10.34 15.28 29.23
C GLY A 124 11.85 15.49 28.95
N CYS A 125 12.66 14.45 29.06
CA CYS A 125 14.11 14.52 28.87
C CYS A 125 14.47 14.44 27.37
N PHE A 126 13.97 15.38 26.57
CA PHE A 126 14.12 15.33 25.10
C PHE A 126 15.57 15.47 24.64
N ASP A 127 16.43 16.23 25.35
CA ASP A 127 17.85 16.32 25.04
C ASP A 127 18.56 14.97 25.16
N MET A 128 18.16 14.16 26.15
CA MET A 128 18.67 12.79 26.29
C MET A 128 18.14 11.87 25.16
N VAL A 129 16.88 12.03 24.79
CA VAL A 129 16.31 11.29 23.65
C VAL A 129 17.08 11.60 22.37
N GLU A 130 17.37 12.88 22.11
CA GLU A 130 18.13 13.30 20.93
C GLU A 130 19.57 12.78 20.98
N SER A 131 20.23 12.85 22.13
CA SER A 131 21.61 12.36 22.32
C SER A 131 21.75 10.85 22.13
N ILE A 132 20.78 10.06 22.60
CA ILE A 132 20.86 8.59 22.58
C ILE A 132 20.34 8.02 21.25
N TYR A 133 19.26 8.57 20.72
CA TYR A 133 18.51 8.02 19.58
C TYR A 133 18.61 8.88 18.31
N GLY A 134 19.20 10.05 18.38
CA GLY A 134 19.50 10.95 17.25
C GLY A 134 18.34 11.83 16.79
N ASN A 135 17.10 11.35 16.76
CA ASN A 135 15.99 12.10 16.18
C ASN A 135 14.70 11.93 16.99
N THR A 136 14.38 12.91 17.81
CA THR A 136 13.19 12.89 18.69
C THR A 136 11.86 12.63 17.94
N PRO A 137 11.55 13.30 16.81
CA PRO A 137 10.35 12.98 16.03
C PRO A 137 10.28 11.53 15.54
N ASP A 138 11.43 10.90 15.28
CA ASP A 138 11.47 9.49 14.88
C ASP A 138 11.17 8.57 16.06
N VAL A 139 11.77 8.82 17.20
CA VAL A 139 11.48 8.12 18.46
C VAL A 139 10.01 8.22 18.81
N LEU A 140 9.43 9.42 18.80
CA LEU A 140 8.01 9.63 19.03
C LEU A 140 7.14 8.83 18.05
N SER A 141 7.53 8.78 16.79
CA SER A 141 6.84 7.98 15.77
C SER A 141 6.84 6.48 16.10
N GLN A 142 7.97 5.95 16.56
CA GLN A 142 8.12 4.55 16.93
C GLN A 142 7.40 4.18 18.25
N LEU A 143 7.25 5.14 19.16
CA LEU A 143 6.54 4.96 20.43
C LEU A 143 5.01 4.94 20.29
N ILE A 144 4.43 5.31 19.15
CA ILE A 144 2.97 5.42 18.99
C ILE A 144 2.25 4.11 19.35
N ARG A 145 2.79 2.95 18.98
CA ARG A 145 2.14 1.65 19.30
C ARG A 145 2.09 1.38 20.79
N THR A 146 3.01 1.93 21.58
CA THR A 146 3.07 1.71 23.03
C THR A 146 1.96 2.40 23.82
N MET A 147 1.16 3.30 23.18
CA MET A 147 -0.03 3.88 23.80
C MET A 147 -1.22 2.91 23.86
N LEU A 148 -1.17 1.84 23.05
CA LEU A 148 -2.21 0.83 22.99
C LEU A 148 -1.89 -0.22 24.05
N ILE A 149 -2.68 -0.23 25.11
CA ILE A 149 -2.55 -1.17 26.22
C ILE A 149 -3.80 -2.04 26.33
N PRO A 150 -3.68 -3.31 26.71
CA PRO A 150 -4.85 -4.15 26.97
C PRO A 150 -5.55 -3.70 28.28
N LYS A 151 -6.76 -4.17 28.48
CA LYS A 151 -7.44 -4.03 29.76
C LYS A 151 -6.68 -4.84 30.83
N ASP A 152 -6.75 -4.40 32.08
CA ASP A 152 -6.16 -5.13 33.21
C ASP A 152 -6.61 -6.58 33.22
N GLY A 153 -5.65 -7.49 33.38
CA GLY A 153 -5.87 -8.93 33.34
C GLY A 153 -6.09 -9.52 31.95
N CYS A 154 -5.90 -8.73 30.88
CA CYS A 154 -6.00 -9.16 29.49
C CYS A 154 -4.67 -8.92 28.74
N GLU A 155 -4.52 -9.59 27.62
CA GLU A 155 -3.41 -9.37 26.68
C GLU A 155 -3.92 -9.20 25.25
N PHE A 156 -3.10 -8.62 24.38
CA PHE A 156 -3.37 -8.56 22.95
C PHE A 156 -2.86 -9.83 22.27
N ILE A 157 -3.74 -10.52 21.56
CA ILE A 157 -3.34 -11.54 20.60
C ILE A 157 -3.33 -10.90 19.23
N VAL A 158 -2.13 -10.77 18.64
CA VAL A 158 -1.93 -10.10 17.34
C VAL A 158 -1.56 -11.15 16.31
N ALA A 159 -2.39 -11.29 15.28
CA ALA A 159 -2.16 -12.18 14.17
C ALA A 159 -2.44 -11.48 12.84
N ASP A 160 -1.70 -11.83 11.80
CA ASP A 160 -1.87 -11.31 10.44
C ASP A 160 -1.76 -12.44 9.42
N PHE A 161 -2.55 -12.35 8.36
CA PHE A 161 -2.43 -13.25 7.22
C PHE A 161 -1.25 -12.83 6.34
N SER A 162 -0.15 -13.57 6.44
CA SER A 162 1.03 -13.30 5.63
C SER A 162 0.73 -13.40 4.14
N ALA A 163 0.99 -12.33 3.39
CA ALA A 163 0.85 -12.25 1.94
C ALA A 163 -0.52 -12.73 1.41
N ILE A 164 -1.62 -12.39 2.10
CA ILE A 164 -2.95 -12.94 1.82
C ILE A 164 -3.40 -12.71 0.38
N GLU A 165 -3.14 -11.54 -0.20
CA GLU A 165 -3.55 -11.24 -1.58
C GLU A 165 -2.80 -12.14 -2.58
N ALA A 166 -1.50 -12.40 -2.37
CA ALA A 166 -0.74 -13.33 -3.24
C ALA A 166 -1.24 -14.78 -3.12
N ARG A 167 -1.61 -15.21 -1.90
CA ARG A 167 -2.20 -16.54 -1.67
C ARG A 167 -3.55 -16.68 -2.35
N VAL A 168 -4.42 -15.69 -2.20
CA VAL A 168 -5.76 -15.70 -2.81
C VAL A 168 -5.65 -15.66 -4.33
N LEU A 169 -4.79 -14.79 -4.89
CA LEU A 169 -4.58 -14.69 -6.34
C LEU A 169 -4.09 -16.02 -6.94
N ALA A 170 -3.10 -16.66 -6.30
CA ALA A 170 -2.60 -17.96 -6.73
C ALA A 170 -3.70 -19.06 -6.66
N TRP A 171 -4.54 -19.03 -5.63
CA TRP A 171 -5.64 -19.95 -5.48
C TRP A 171 -6.75 -19.71 -6.51
N GLU A 172 -7.10 -18.45 -6.80
CA GLU A 172 -8.07 -18.10 -7.85
C GLU A 172 -7.61 -18.57 -9.24
N ALA A 173 -6.34 -18.35 -9.54
CA ALA A 173 -5.73 -18.65 -10.84
C ALA A 173 -5.24 -20.11 -10.97
N GLU A 174 -5.18 -20.86 -9.87
CA GLU A 174 -4.60 -22.20 -9.79
C GLU A 174 -3.11 -22.20 -10.22
N GLU A 175 -2.35 -21.18 -9.78
CA GLU A 175 -0.91 -21.10 -10.01
C GLU A 175 -0.16 -22.00 -9.02
N GLN A 176 0.03 -23.25 -9.42
CA GLN A 176 0.41 -24.34 -8.51
C GLN A 176 1.76 -24.11 -7.82
N TRP A 177 2.79 -23.66 -8.54
CA TRP A 177 4.11 -23.44 -7.93
C TRP A 177 4.08 -22.40 -6.79
N VAL A 178 3.22 -21.38 -6.90
CA VAL A 178 3.04 -20.37 -5.84
C VAL A 178 2.35 -21.00 -4.63
N LEU A 179 1.34 -21.84 -4.86
CA LEU A 179 0.65 -22.57 -3.78
C LEU A 179 1.59 -23.52 -3.06
N ASP A 180 2.43 -24.24 -3.80
CA ASP A 180 3.43 -25.16 -3.26
C ASP A 180 4.49 -24.41 -2.44
N ALA A 181 4.99 -23.25 -2.93
CA ALA A 181 5.93 -22.41 -2.19
C ALA A 181 5.34 -21.96 -0.84
N PHE A 182 4.08 -21.57 -0.81
CA PHE A 182 3.40 -21.22 0.44
C PHE A 182 3.19 -22.43 1.37
N GLN A 183 2.86 -23.59 0.82
CA GLN A 183 2.66 -24.82 1.59
C GLN A 183 3.97 -25.30 2.23
N ASN A 184 5.08 -25.15 1.52
CA ASN A 184 6.42 -25.49 2.00
C ASN A 184 7.02 -24.43 2.94
N GLY A 185 6.34 -23.30 3.17
CA GLY A 185 6.83 -22.22 4.02
C GLY A 185 8.00 -21.43 3.41
N GLU A 186 8.13 -21.43 2.09
CA GLU A 186 9.21 -20.74 1.38
C GLU A 186 9.02 -19.21 1.42
N ASP A 187 10.13 -18.47 1.30
CA ASP A 187 10.08 -17.02 1.07
C ASP A 187 9.58 -16.78 -0.37
N LEU A 188 8.34 -16.30 -0.50
CA LEU A 188 7.70 -16.08 -1.82
C LEU A 188 8.57 -15.24 -2.76
N TYR A 189 9.28 -14.26 -2.25
CA TYR A 189 10.11 -13.38 -3.09
C TYR A 189 11.36 -14.09 -3.63
N CYS A 190 11.93 -14.99 -2.83
CA CYS A 190 12.99 -15.88 -3.28
C CYS A 190 12.46 -16.88 -4.31
N ALA A 191 11.33 -17.52 -4.03
CA ALA A 191 10.70 -18.47 -4.94
C ALA A 191 10.33 -17.79 -6.28
N THR A 192 9.74 -16.59 -6.25
CA THR A 192 9.44 -15.80 -7.45
C THR A 192 10.70 -15.49 -8.25
N ALA A 193 11.78 -15.02 -7.59
CA ALA A 193 13.02 -14.74 -8.28
C ALA A 193 13.64 -16.02 -8.88
N SER A 194 13.55 -17.14 -8.17
CA SER A 194 14.05 -18.44 -8.69
C SER A 194 13.28 -18.86 -9.94
N GLN A 195 11.97 -18.67 -9.98
CA GLN A 195 11.17 -18.99 -11.17
C GLN A 195 11.46 -18.02 -12.33
N MET A 196 11.58 -16.72 -12.05
CA MET A 196 11.85 -15.69 -13.07
C MET A 196 13.20 -15.87 -13.75
N PHE A 197 14.24 -16.19 -12.98
CA PHE A 197 15.62 -16.23 -13.47
C PHE A 197 16.20 -17.63 -13.65
N HIS A 198 15.41 -18.67 -13.34
CA HIS A 198 15.78 -20.08 -13.45
C HIS A 198 17.08 -20.45 -12.69
N VAL A 199 17.29 -19.78 -11.54
CA VAL A 199 18.43 -20.02 -10.65
C VAL A 199 17.95 -20.12 -9.20
N PRO A 200 18.61 -20.88 -8.34
CA PRO A 200 18.26 -20.93 -6.92
C PRO A 200 18.52 -19.57 -6.25
N VAL A 201 17.55 -19.05 -5.51
CA VAL A 201 17.64 -17.78 -4.77
C VAL A 201 17.38 -18.02 -3.30
N VAL A 202 18.34 -17.66 -2.46
CA VAL A 202 18.25 -17.82 -1.00
C VAL A 202 18.47 -16.46 -0.33
N LYS A 203 17.57 -16.08 0.60
CA LYS A 203 17.48 -14.75 1.20
C LYS A 203 18.81 -14.16 1.72
N HIS A 204 19.68 -14.97 2.28
CA HIS A 204 21.00 -14.57 2.81
C HIS A 204 22.10 -15.50 2.27
N GLY A 205 21.95 -15.94 1.01
CA GLY A 205 22.84 -16.93 0.37
C GLY A 205 22.96 -16.72 -1.13
N ILE A 206 22.96 -17.82 -1.87
CA ILE A 206 23.14 -17.83 -3.33
C ILE A 206 22.09 -16.94 -4.01
N ASN A 207 22.56 -16.02 -4.88
CA ASN A 207 21.72 -15.10 -5.67
C ASN A 207 20.74 -14.27 -4.83
N GLY A 208 21.05 -14.00 -3.56
CA GLY A 208 20.16 -13.32 -2.63
C GLY A 208 19.78 -11.89 -3.03
N ASP A 209 20.57 -11.24 -3.87
CA ASP A 209 20.30 -9.94 -4.51
C ASP A 209 19.07 -9.98 -5.42
N LEU A 210 18.85 -11.10 -6.13
CA LEU A 210 17.68 -11.28 -7.01
C LEU A 210 16.36 -11.30 -6.25
N ARG A 211 16.38 -11.61 -4.95
CA ARG A 211 15.17 -11.57 -4.11
C ARG A 211 14.47 -10.21 -4.17
N GLN A 212 15.23 -9.13 -4.30
CA GLN A 212 14.66 -7.78 -4.40
C GLN A 212 13.87 -7.60 -5.70
N LYS A 213 14.39 -8.13 -6.82
CA LYS A 213 13.68 -8.15 -8.11
C LYS A 213 12.39 -8.97 -8.01
N GLY A 214 12.46 -10.16 -7.42
CA GLY A 214 11.29 -11.00 -7.16
C GLY A 214 10.24 -10.31 -6.28
N LYS A 215 10.66 -9.57 -5.23
CA LYS A 215 9.76 -8.80 -4.39
C LYS A 215 8.99 -7.73 -5.17
N ILE A 216 9.69 -6.92 -5.93
CA ILE A 216 9.09 -5.84 -6.72
C ILE A 216 8.12 -6.40 -7.75
N ALA A 217 8.55 -7.45 -8.48
CA ALA A 217 7.72 -8.11 -9.46
C ALA A 217 6.44 -8.69 -8.85
N THR A 218 6.55 -9.41 -7.73
CA THR A 218 5.38 -9.96 -7.02
C THR A 218 4.38 -8.88 -6.63
N LEU A 219 4.86 -7.75 -6.10
CA LEU A 219 3.98 -6.66 -5.63
C LEU A 219 3.33 -5.87 -6.78
N ALA A 220 4.04 -5.71 -7.90
CA ALA A 220 3.59 -4.86 -9.01
C ALA A 220 2.83 -5.63 -10.09
N CYS A 221 3.25 -6.86 -10.43
CA CYS A 221 2.76 -7.56 -11.61
C CYS A 221 1.47 -8.35 -11.38
N GLY A 222 1.13 -8.71 -10.14
CA GLY A 222 -0.01 -9.59 -9.83
C GLY A 222 -1.36 -9.19 -10.46
N TYR A 223 -1.55 -7.93 -10.75
CA TYR A 223 -2.76 -7.35 -11.32
C TYR A 223 -2.52 -6.68 -12.68
N GLY A 224 -1.61 -7.23 -13.47
CA GLY A 224 -1.32 -6.73 -14.82
C GLY A 224 -0.50 -5.43 -14.84
N GLY A 225 0.25 -5.16 -13.78
CA GLY A 225 1.14 -4.00 -13.71
C GLY A 225 2.18 -3.97 -14.82
N SER A 226 2.59 -2.76 -15.20
CA SER A 226 3.65 -2.46 -16.17
C SER A 226 4.80 -1.71 -15.51
N SER A 227 5.77 -1.24 -16.29
CA SER A 227 6.93 -0.48 -15.78
C SER A 227 6.52 0.68 -14.86
N GLY A 228 5.44 1.40 -15.17
CA GLY A 228 4.91 2.45 -14.29
C GLY A 228 4.46 1.94 -12.92
N ALA A 229 3.95 0.72 -12.80
CA ALA A 229 3.61 0.11 -11.51
C ALA A 229 4.88 -0.23 -10.71
N LEU A 230 5.91 -0.79 -11.34
CA LEU A 230 7.19 -1.06 -10.70
C LEU A 230 7.85 0.23 -10.18
N ILE A 231 7.86 1.28 -10.99
CA ILE A 231 8.39 2.61 -10.60
C ILE A 231 7.62 3.17 -9.41
N SER A 232 6.28 3.12 -9.44
CA SER A 232 5.45 3.61 -8.33
C SER A 232 5.67 2.83 -7.02
N MET A 233 6.06 1.56 -7.12
CA MET A 233 6.42 0.69 -5.99
C MET A 233 7.87 0.87 -5.51
N GLY A 234 8.62 1.78 -6.12
CA GLY A 234 9.96 2.13 -5.68
C GLY A 234 11.08 1.33 -6.34
N ALA A 235 10.85 0.75 -7.52
CA ALA A 235 11.88 -0.02 -8.24
C ALA A 235 13.18 0.75 -8.43
N LEU A 236 13.10 2.02 -8.85
CA LEU A 236 14.29 2.85 -9.07
C LEU A 236 15.02 3.18 -7.77
N GLN A 237 14.28 3.44 -6.67
CA GLN A 237 14.87 3.69 -5.35
C GLN A 237 15.52 2.43 -4.74
N MET A 238 15.16 1.26 -5.24
CA MET A 238 15.74 -0.02 -4.83
C MET A 238 16.93 -0.44 -5.73
N GLY A 239 17.39 0.46 -6.61
CA GLY A 239 18.58 0.26 -7.44
C GLY A 239 18.33 -0.43 -8.79
N LEU A 240 17.07 -0.59 -9.20
CA LEU A 240 16.76 -1.07 -10.55
C LEU A 240 16.80 0.07 -11.56
N HIS A 241 17.30 -0.20 -12.77
CA HIS A 241 17.27 0.76 -13.87
C HIS A 241 15.97 0.62 -14.66
N GLU A 242 15.50 1.73 -15.24
CA GLU A 242 14.24 1.76 -15.98
C GLU A 242 14.25 0.79 -17.18
N GLU A 243 15.41 0.60 -17.76
CA GLU A 243 15.67 -0.29 -18.91
C GLU A 243 15.49 -1.79 -18.57
N GLU A 244 15.68 -2.17 -17.28
CA GLU A 244 15.50 -3.55 -16.80
C GLU A 244 14.03 -3.91 -16.55
N LEU A 245 13.16 -2.91 -16.38
CA LEU A 245 11.78 -3.14 -15.94
C LEU A 245 10.93 -3.97 -16.91
N PRO A 246 11.04 -3.81 -18.25
CA PRO A 246 10.31 -4.67 -19.18
C PRO A 246 10.69 -6.15 -19.05
N GLU A 247 11.98 -6.47 -18.96
CA GLU A 247 12.47 -7.84 -18.79
C GLU A 247 11.98 -8.47 -17.48
N ILE A 248 11.96 -7.73 -16.39
CA ILE A 248 11.42 -8.17 -15.10
C ILE A 248 9.94 -8.52 -15.21
N ILE A 249 9.17 -7.70 -15.94
CA ILE A 249 7.74 -7.92 -16.14
C ILE A 249 7.50 -9.19 -16.97
N ASP A 250 8.24 -9.34 -18.06
CA ASP A 250 8.08 -10.48 -18.97
C ASP A 250 8.50 -11.77 -18.27
N SER A 251 9.64 -11.79 -17.57
CA SER A 251 10.09 -12.94 -16.76
C SER A 251 9.05 -13.31 -15.68
N TRP A 252 8.41 -12.31 -15.03
CA TRP A 252 7.37 -12.59 -14.06
C TRP A 252 6.13 -13.20 -14.72
N ARG A 253 5.70 -12.69 -15.87
CA ARG A 253 4.55 -13.22 -16.61
C ARG A 253 4.79 -14.64 -17.12
N GLU A 254 5.99 -14.93 -17.60
CA GLU A 254 6.40 -16.27 -18.00
C GLU A 254 6.40 -17.26 -16.82
N ALA A 255 6.84 -16.80 -15.65
CA ALA A 255 6.83 -17.59 -14.42
C ALA A 255 5.40 -17.81 -13.86
N ASN A 256 4.42 -16.95 -14.23
CA ASN A 256 3.06 -16.99 -13.69
C ASN A 256 1.98 -17.07 -14.79
N PRO A 257 2.05 -18.08 -15.68
CA PRO A 257 1.17 -18.15 -16.86
C PRO A 257 -0.30 -18.31 -16.51
N LYS A 258 -0.62 -19.00 -15.39
CA LYS A 258 -2.01 -19.19 -14.94
C LYS A 258 -2.62 -17.90 -14.41
N ILE A 259 -1.85 -17.07 -13.71
CA ILE A 259 -2.30 -15.75 -13.26
C ILE A 259 -2.55 -14.85 -14.47
N VAL A 260 -1.64 -14.84 -15.46
CA VAL A 260 -1.80 -14.06 -16.69
C VAL A 260 -3.05 -14.50 -17.47
N GLN A 261 -3.27 -15.80 -17.60
CA GLN A 261 -4.46 -16.34 -18.25
C GLN A 261 -5.73 -15.93 -17.49
N TYR A 262 -5.72 -16.01 -16.17
CA TYR A 262 -6.84 -15.64 -15.31
C TYR A 262 -7.27 -14.17 -15.47
N TRP A 263 -6.34 -13.22 -15.71
CA TRP A 263 -6.71 -11.84 -16.01
C TRP A 263 -7.59 -11.76 -17.26
N TRP A 264 -7.16 -12.40 -18.33
CA TRP A 264 -7.86 -12.32 -19.61
C TRP A 264 -9.19 -13.06 -19.58
N ASP A 265 -9.23 -14.21 -18.94
CA ASP A 265 -10.47 -14.99 -18.80
C ASP A 265 -11.49 -14.24 -17.95
N THR A 266 -11.06 -13.54 -16.89
CA THR A 266 -11.92 -12.70 -16.06
C THR A 266 -12.53 -11.54 -16.86
N GLU A 267 -11.74 -10.82 -17.65
CA GLU A 267 -12.24 -9.75 -18.49
C GLU A 267 -13.20 -10.29 -19.56
N LYS A 268 -12.84 -11.39 -20.20
CA LYS A 268 -13.67 -12.06 -21.20
C LYS A 268 -15.01 -12.51 -20.63
N ALA A 269 -15.01 -13.14 -19.45
CA ALA A 269 -16.23 -13.56 -18.77
C ALA A 269 -17.15 -12.36 -18.45
N ALA A 270 -16.60 -11.29 -17.87
CA ALA A 270 -17.35 -10.07 -17.57
C ALA A 270 -17.97 -9.44 -18.82
N MET A 271 -17.21 -9.39 -19.93
CA MET A 271 -17.67 -8.86 -21.21
C MET A 271 -18.73 -9.74 -21.86
N THR A 272 -18.60 -11.07 -21.76
CA THR A 272 -19.58 -12.02 -22.29
C THR A 272 -20.90 -11.86 -21.57
N VAL A 273 -20.88 -11.85 -20.23
CA VAL A 273 -22.09 -11.66 -19.41
C VAL A 273 -22.77 -10.33 -19.70
N TYR A 274 -21.99 -9.26 -19.86
CA TYR A 274 -22.55 -7.95 -20.24
C TYR A 274 -23.28 -7.98 -21.58
N LYS A 275 -22.79 -8.76 -22.57
CA LYS A 275 -23.37 -8.84 -23.91
C LYS A 275 -24.54 -9.82 -24.01
N THR A 276 -24.43 -10.97 -23.34
CA THR A 276 -25.39 -12.07 -23.50
C THR A 276 -26.40 -12.15 -22.38
N GLY A 277 -26.08 -11.62 -21.20
CA GLY A 277 -26.87 -11.83 -20.00
C GLY A 277 -26.66 -13.21 -19.35
N GLU A 278 -25.94 -14.11 -20.01
CA GLU A 278 -25.72 -15.47 -19.51
C GLU A 278 -24.59 -15.52 -18.48
N ARG A 279 -24.86 -16.15 -17.33
CA ARG A 279 -23.88 -16.34 -16.28
C ARG A 279 -22.61 -17.03 -16.80
N GLN A 280 -21.45 -16.52 -16.42
CA GLN A 280 -20.14 -17.11 -16.70
C GLN A 280 -19.37 -17.34 -15.41
N GLU A 281 -18.74 -18.50 -15.29
CA GLU A 281 -17.83 -18.84 -14.22
C GLU A 281 -16.39 -18.73 -14.73
N VAL A 282 -15.48 -18.21 -13.88
CA VAL A 282 -14.06 -18.09 -14.16
C VAL A 282 -13.28 -18.25 -12.88
N GLY A 283 -12.38 -19.24 -12.83
CA GLY A 283 -11.67 -19.61 -11.61
C GLY A 283 -12.65 -19.91 -10.46
N LYS A 284 -12.56 -19.12 -9.40
CA LYS A 284 -13.41 -19.28 -8.19
C LYS A 284 -14.54 -18.25 -8.10
N ILE A 285 -14.72 -17.40 -9.10
CA ILE A 285 -15.76 -16.37 -9.15
C ILE A 285 -16.72 -16.60 -10.32
N ALA A 286 -17.84 -15.90 -10.30
CA ALA A 286 -18.77 -15.89 -11.43
C ALA A 286 -19.23 -14.46 -11.73
N PHE A 287 -19.69 -14.22 -12.95
CA PHE A 287 -20.37 -13.00 -13.34
C PHE A 287 -21.83 -13.27 -13.69
N GLU A 288 -22.71 -12.34 -13.31
CA GLU A 288 -24.15 -12.34 -13.58
C GLU A 288 -24.58 -10.95 -14.00
N PHE A 289 -25.60 -10.85 -14.84
CA PHE A 289 -26.17 -9.56 -15.23
C PHE A 289 -27.67 -9.55 -14.98
N TYR A 290 -28.13 -8.69 -14.10
CA TYR A 290 -29.55 -8.46 -13.87
C TYR A 290 -29.80 -7.04 -13.33
N SER A 291 -30.99 -6.52 -13.58
CA SER A 291 -31.40 -5.18 -13.15
C SER A 291 -30.42 -4.07 -13.53
N GLY A 292 -29.84 -4.15 -14.76
CA GLY A 292 -28.91 -3.13 -15.26
C GLY A 292 -27.54 -3.09 -14.54
N THR A 293 -27.20 -4.13 -13.80
CA THR A 293 -25.96 -4.23 -13.04
C THR A 293 -25.23 -5.51 -13.39
N LEU A 294 -23.93 -5.41 -13.65
CA LEU A 294 -23.05 -6.56 -13.72
C LEU A 294 -22.56 -6.87 -12.30
N TRP A 295 -22.76 -8.11 -11.90
CA TRP A 295 -22.40 -8.61 -10.57
C TRP A 295 -21.23 -9.58 -10.68
N MET A 296 -20.20 -9.38 -9.89
CA MET A 296 -19.19 -10.40 -9.64
C MET A 296 -19.57 -11.14 -8.36
N VAL A 297 -19.79 -12.43 -8.47
CA VAL A 297 -20.17 -13.32 -7.36
C VAL A 297 -18.91 -13.98 -6.81
N LEU A 298 -18.66 -13.80 -5.54
CA LEU A 298 -17.50 -14.36 -4.82
C LEU A 298 -17.81 -15.74 -4.25
N PRO A 299 -16.80 -16.53 -3.88
CA PRO A 299 -16.99 -17.86 -3.25
C PRO A 299 -17.83 -17.83 -1.96
N SER A 300 -17.79 -16.72 -1.23
CA SER A 300 -18.62 -16.48 -0.04
C SER A 300 -20.11 -16.26 -0.35
N GLY A 301 -20.50 -16.17 -1.61
CA GLY A 301 -21.83 -15.74 -2.05
C GLY A 301 -22.05 -14.23 -2.05
N ARG A 302 -21.10 -13.45 -1.53
CA ARG A 302 -21.14 -11.99 -1.60
C ARG A 302 -20.95 -11.51 -3.04
N ARG A 303 -21.51 -10.36 -3.37
CA ARG A 303 -21.50 -9.81 -4.73
C ARG A 303 -20.88 -8.43 -4.77
N LEU A 304 -20.07 -8.16 -5.79
CA LEU A 304 -19.56 -6.82 -6.11
C LEU A 304 -20.36 -6.24 -7.26
N ALA A 305 -20.92 -5.05 -7.07
CA ALA A 305 -21.77 -4.39 -8.05
C ALA A 305 -20.97 -3.51 -9.02
N TYR A 306 -21.15 -3.69 -10.31
CA TYR A 306 -20.69 -2.78 -11.37
C TYR A 306 -21.93 -2.17 -12.01
N LEU A 307 -22.32 -0.99 -11.51
CA LEU A 307 -23.60 -0.35 -11.85
C LEU A 307 -23.56 0.27 -13.24
N LYS A 308 -24.67 0.14 -13.97
CA LYS A 308 -24.83 0.70 -15.32
C LYS A 308 -23.61 0.48 -16.20
N PRO A 309 -23.16 -0.78 -16.35
CA PRO A 309 -21.98 -1.08 -17.14
C PRO A 309 -22.16 -0.62 -18.57
N ARG A 310 -21.07 -0.17 -19.20
CA ARG A 310 -21.03 0.18 -20.63
C ARG A 310 -19.70 -0.27 -21.21
N GLN A 311 -19.71 -0.64 -22.45
CA GLN A 311 -18.50 -0.88 -23.23
C GLN A 311 -18.10 0.41 -23.95
N GLN A 312 -16.88 0.90 -23.67
CA GLN A 312 -16.35 2.14 -24.24
C GLN A 312 -14.87 1.98 -24.57
N PRO A 313 -14.34 2.71 -25.55
CA PRO A 313 -12.90 2.76 -25.77
C PRO A 313 -12.19 3.35 -24.53
N ASN A 314 -11.14 2.69 -24.07
CA ASN A 314 -10.27 3.22 -23.05
C ASN A 314 -9.24 4.21 -23.67
N ARG A 315 -8.40 4.80 -22.83
CA ARG A 315 -7.35 5.75 -23.25
C ARG A 315 -6.38 5.21 -24.32
N PHE A 316 -6.34 3.89 -24.51
CA PHE A 316 -5.52 3.23 -25.52
C PHE A 316 -6.32 2.80 -26.77
N GLY A 317 -7.58 3.22 -26.90
CA GLY A 317 -8.47 2.84 -28.00
C GLY A 317 -9.03 1.43 -27.95
N ARG A 318 -8.69 0.63 -26.92
CA ARG A 318 -9.24 -0.71 -26.74
C ARG A 318 -10.59 -0.64 -26.03
N MET A 319 -11.56 -1.42 -26.55
CA MET A 319 -12.88 -1.53 -25.91
C MET A 319 -12.76 -2.18 -24.53
N SER A 320 -13.18 -1.47 -23.51
CA SER A 320 -13.18 -1.93 -22.11
C SER A 320 -14.51 -1.67 -21.43
N LEU A 321 -14.73 -2.35 -20.30
CA LEU A 321 -15.91 -2.16 -19.48
C LEU A 321 -15.76 -0.93 -18.62
N THR A 322 -16.82 -0.11 -18.54
CA THR A 322 -16.92 1.01 -17.60
C THR A 322 -18.18 0.85 -16.76
N TYR A 323 -18.22 1.45 -15.59
CA TYR A 323 -19.36 1.39 -14.67
C TYR A 323 -19.49 2.70 -13.88
N GLU A 324 -20.64 2.94 -13.26
CA GLU A 324 -20.84 4.07 -12.36
C GLU A 324 -20.50 3.68 -10.91
N GLY A 325 -19.76 4.56 -10.22
CA GLY A 325 -19.34 4.32 -8.84
C GLY A 325 -18.58 5.49 -8.24
N VAL A 326 -18.21 5.36 -6.98
CA VAL A 326 -17.40 6.37 -6.29
C VAL A 326 -15.95 6.26 -6.76
N GLY A 327 -15.42 7.34 -7.33
CA GLY A 327 -14.04 7.45 -7.77
C GLY A 327 -13.05 7.78 -6.63
N GLN A 328 -11.77 7.91 -6.94
CA GLN A 328 -10.71 8.26 -5.99
C GLN A 328 -10.93 9.65 -5.34
N ASN A 329 -11.60 10.55 -6.04
CA ASN A 329 -11.97 11.88 -5.54
C ASN A 329 -13.23 11.87 -4.64
N HIS A 330 -13.70 10.69 -4.23
CA HIS A 330 -14.93 10.47 -3.46
C HIS A 330 -16.22 11.01 -4.12
N LYS A 331 -16.18 11.27 -5.44
CA LYS A 331 -17.37 11.68 -6.21
C LYS A 331 -17.89 10.51 -7.03
N TRP A 332 -19.21 10.49 -7.22
CA TRP A 332 -19.87 9.54 -8.10
C TRP A 332 -19.59 9.91 -9.54
N SER A 333 -18.98 8.98 -10.28
CA SER A 333 -18.61 9.17 -11.68
C SER A 333 -18.45 7.84 -12.40
N ARG A 334 -18.31 7.89 -13.71
CA ARG A 334 -17.99 6.72 -14.50
C ARG A 334 -16.54 6.32 -14.29
N GLN A 335 -16.36 5.05 -13.99
CA GLN A 335 -15.05 4.44 -13.70
C GLN A 335 -14.70 3.46 -14.82
N GLU A 336 -13.45 3.47 -15.26
CA GLU A 336 -12.90 2.43 -16.12
C GLU A 336 -12.54 1.18 -15.33
N THR A 337 -12.69 0.01 -15.97
CA THR A 337 -12.16 -1.24 -15.44
C THR A 337 -11.48 -2.04 -16.56
N TYR A 338 -10.61 -2.95 -16.16
CA TYR A 338 -9.85 -3.80 -17.07
C TYR A 338 -9.53 -5.11 -16.33
N SER A 339 -8.94 -6.07 -17.03
CA SER A 339 -8.64 -7.41 -16.53
C SER A 339 -8.01 -7.43 -15.13
N GLY A 340 -6.87 -6.75 -14.96
CA GLY A 340 -6.17 -6.69 -13.68
C GLY A 340 -6.97 -6.03 -12.57
N ARG A 341 -7.76 -4.99 -12.89
CA ARG A 341 -8.62 -4.32 -11.89
C ARG A 341 -9.78 -5.21 -11.43
N LEU A 342 -10.33 -6.03 -12.31
CA LEU A 342 -11.37 -7.00 -11.95
C LEU A 342 -10.80 -8.06 -11.03
N VAL A 343 -9.63 -8.61 -11.35
CA VAL A 343 -8.93 -9.60 -10.53
C VAL A 343 -8.51 -9.00 -9.18
N GLU A 344 -7.95 -7.79 -9.14
CA GLU A 344 -7.63 -7.09 -7.90
C GLU A 344 -8.86 -6.97 -6.98
N ASN A 345 -10.01 -6.60 -7.55
CA ASN A 345 -11.25 -6.48 -6.79
C ASN A 345 -11.71 -7.84 -6.23
N ALA A 346 -11.61 -8.93 -7.01
CA ALA A 346 -11.95 -10.28 -6.58
C ALA A 346 -11.03 -10.71 -5.42
N THR A 347 -9.74 -10.68 -5.65
CA THR A 347 -8.70 -11.09 -4.69
C THR A 347 -8.83 -10.34 -3.35
N GLN A 348 -8.94 -9.02 -3.39
CA GLN A 348 -9.09 -8.21 -2.18
C GLN A 348 -10.41 -8.47 -1.46
N ALA A 349 -11.48 -8.72 -2.20
CA ALA A 349 -12.77 -9.01 -1.62
C ALA A 349 -12.82 -10.39 -0.97
N ILE A 350 -12.21 -11.39 -1.59
CA ILE A 350 -12.08 -12.76 -1.03
C ILE A 350 -11.18 -12.72 0.22
N ALA A 351 -10.04 -12.05 0.16
CA ALA A 351 -9.16 -11.88 1.32
C ALA A 351 -9.89 -11.23 2.51
N ARG A 352 -10.72 -10.22 2.23
CA ARG A 352 -11.59 -9.61 3.26
C ARG A 352 -12.60 -10.59 3.82
N ASP A 353 -13.20 -11.43 2.99
CA ASP A 353 -14.19 -12.41 3.45
C ASP A 353 -13.55 -13.48 4.34
N ILE A 354 -12.33 -13.93 4.01
CA ILE A 354 -11.52 -14.83 4.85
C ILE A 354 -11.24 -14.18 6.21
N LEU A 355 -10.82 -12.91 6.23
CA LEU A 355 -10.59 -12.17 7.47
C LEU A 355 -11.87 -12.07 8.32
N ALA A 356 -13.00 -11.73 7.69
CA ALA A 356 -14.26 -11.57 8.39
C ALA A 356 -14.72 -12.89 9.02
N GLU A 357 -14.56 -14.01 8.31
CA GLU A 357 -14.87 -15.33 8.81
C GLU A 357 -13.95 -15.74 9.98
N ALA A 358 -12.63 -15.46 9.85
CA ALA A 358 -11.68 -15.71 10.94
C ALA A 358 -12.05 -14.92 12.20
N MET A 359 -12.39 -13.63 12.05
CA MET A 359 -12.82 -12.79 13.17
C MET A 359 -14.13 -13.27 13.84
N ALA A 360 -15.01 -13.91 13.08
CA ALA A 360 -16.26 -14.44 13.63
C ALA A 360 -16.06 -15.75 14.43
N ARG A 361 -14.91 -16.42 14.24
CA ARG A 361 -14.56 -17.67 14.96
C ARG A 361 -13.78 -17.45 16.26
N ILE A 362 -13.19 -16.26 16.43
CA ILE A 362 -12.46 -15.86 17.63
C ILE A 362 -13.42 -15.23 18.65
#